data_abc33b83a6e2cdf0cc935fe169c8cccc
#
_entry.id   abc33b83a6e2cdf0cc935fe169c8cccc
#
_cell.length_a   1.000
_cell.length_b   1.000
_cell.length_c   1.000
_cell.angle_alpha   90.00
_cell.angle_beta   90.00
_cell.angle_gamma   90.00
#
_symmetry.space_group_name_H-M   'P 1'
#
loop_
_entity.id
_entity.type
_entity.pdbx_description
1 polymer ?
#
loop_
_entity_poly.entity_id
_entity_poly.type
_entity_poly.pdbx_seq_one_letter_code
_entity_poly.pdbx_strand_id
1 'polypeptide(L)'
;MLKALFLDMDDTLCDTRAANEQARKLLEQALGVQYGADFDAQGVAGAYIDGIYRRWTPGQQERYTPIVEGQSEGAFRVQLILDLLAEQDIDDASEATAVELQLAFDRDRLSAFDFYPGIVDFLAEARKLFTLVVITNGPEYSQIPKVESIHLADHVDHIIIGGQEPEQKPARAIFEKALGLANCEAHEAIHVGDSLATDIAGAHNSGITSVWVQHQQPLDAELGINPAHTVLHPAEIPALIRELQHG
;
A
#
# COMPACT_ATOMS: atom_id res chain seq x y z
N MET A 1 -1.26 9.00 -28.89
CA MET A 1 -1.13 10.12 -27.91
C MET A 1 -1.64 9.61 -26.60
N LEU A 2 -0.92 9.85 -25.50
CA LEU A 2 -1.31 9.42 -24.17
C LEU A 2 -2.61 10.11 -23.72
N LYS A 3 -3.51 9.35 -23.11
CA LYS A 3 -4.83 9.81 -22.63
C LYS A 3 -5.04 9.58 -21.15
N ALA A 4 -4.38 8.57 -20.56
CA ALA A 4 -4.60 8.19 -19.18
C ALA A 4 -3.32 7.89 -18.41
N LEU A 5 -3.34 8.21 -17.10
CA LEU A 5 -2.35 7.77 -16.13
C LEU A 5 -3.05 6.90 -15.09
N PHE A 6 -2.59 5.67 -14.97
CA PHE A 6 -2.96 4.76 -13.90
C PHE A 6 -1.86 4.82 -12.84
N LEU A 7 -2.24 5.00 -11.60
CA LEU A 7 -1.33 5.31 -10.52
C LEU A 7 -1.60 4.36 -9.35
N ASP A 8 -0.58 3.71 -8.85
CA ASP A 8 -0.69 3.06 -7.55
C ASP A 8 -0.67 4.11 -6.44
N MET A 9 -1.17 3.77 -5.25
CA MET A 9 -1.27 4.69 -4.12
C MET A 9 -0.11 4.54 -3.14
N ASP A 10 0.02 3.34 -2.56
CA ASP A 10 0.96 3.05 -1.49
C ASP A 10 2.40 3.03 -2.01
N ASP A 11 3.29 3.80 -1.40
CA ASP A 11 4.69 3.95 -1.82
C ASP A 11 4.90 4.42 -3.28
N THR A 12 3.83 4.92 -3.92
CA THR A 12 3.86 5.54 -5.26
C THR A 12 3.39 6.98 -5.21
N LEU A 13 2.16 7.25 -4.79
CA LEU A 13 1.64 8.60 -4.54
C LEU A 13 1.86 9.03 -3.09
N CYS A 14 1.79 8.09 -2.15
CA CYS A 14 1.81 8.33 -0.70
C CYS A 14 2.95 7.58 -0.02
N ASP A 15 3.57 8.21 0.99
CA ASP A 15 4.66 7.62 1.78
C ASP A 15 4.14 6.68 2.87
N THR A 16 3.69 5.50 2.44
CA THR A 16 3.18 4.46 3.35
C THR A 16 4.26 3.94 4.29
N ARG A 17 5.51 3.89 3.83
CA ARG A 17 6.64 3.41 4.66
C ARG A 17 6.91 4.36 5.81
N ALA A 18 6.93 5.67 5.57
CA ALA A 18 7.08 6.66 6.63
C ALA A 18 5.92 6.63 7.63
N ALA A 19 4.67 6.50 7.15
CA ALA A 19 3.51 6.38 8.01
C ALA A 19 3.57 5.12 8.90
N ASN A 20 3.95 3.98 8.34
CA ASN A 20 4.15 2.74 9.10
C ASN A 20 5.26 2.88 10.14
N GLU A 21 6.38 3.47 9.77
CA GLU A 21 7.53 3.65 10.68
C GLU A 21 7.19 4.60 11.83
N GLN A 22 6.41 5.64 11.58
CA GLN A 22 5.93 6.53 12.64
C GLN A 22 4.99 5.79 13.60
N ALA A 23 4.00 5.07 13.07
CA ALA A 23 3.07 4.28 13.89
C ALA A 23 3.80 3.17 14.67
N ARG A 24 4.81 2.51 14.06
CA ARG A 24 5.65 1.51 14.73
C ARG A 24 6.37 2.11 15.94
N LYS A 25 6.98 3.31 15.79
CA LYS A 25 7.67 3.99 16.89
C LYS A 25 6.73 4.38 18.03
N LEU A 26 5.52 4.81 17.70
CA LEU A 26 4.53 5.15 18.71
C LEU A 26 4.01 3.89 19.44
N LEU A 27 3.82 2.79 18.73
CA LEU A 27 3.49 1.49 19.34
C LEU A 27 4.61 1.01 20.25
N GLU A 28 5.88 1.08 19.80
CA GLU A 28 7.07 0.75 20.61
C GLU A 28 7.10 1.56 21.91
N GLN A 29 6.87 2.89 21.82
CA GLN A 29 6.83 3.75 22.99
C GLN A 29 5.68 3.36 23.95
N ALA A 30 4.49 3.10 23.42
CA ALA A 30 3.32 2.70 24.23
C ALA A 30 3.59 1.38 24.97
N LEU A 31 4.15 0.39 24.28
CA LEU A 31 4.53 -0.91 24.86
C LEU A 31 5.62 -0.74 25.93
N GLY A 32 6.65 0.06 25.67
CA GLY A 32 7.71 0.32 26.65
C GLY A 32 7.22 1.04 27.91
N VAL A 33 6.26 1.96 27.77
CA VAL A 33 5.61 2.61 28.94
C VAL A 33 4.75 1.62 29.72
N GLN A 34 4.03 0.74 29.05
CA GLN A 34 3.08 -0.18 29.67
C GLN A 34 3.78 -1.35 30.36
N TYR A 35 4.81 -1.94 29.74
CA TYR A 35 5.44 -3.18 30.20
C TYR A 35 6.86 -2.99 30.78
N GLY A 36 7.44 -1.81 30.63
CA GLY A 36 8.71 -1.46 31.26
C GLY A 36 9.94 -1.72 30.37
N ALA A 37 11.13 -1.46 30.97
CA ALA A 37 12.39 -1.41 30.22
C ALA A 37 12.94 -2.80 29.79
N ASP A 38 12.52 -3.87 30.47
CA ASP A 38 12.97 -5.23 30.17
C ASP A 38 12.13 -5.90 29.07
N PHE A 39 11.02 -5.26 28.65
CA PHE A 39 10.15 -5.73 27.58
C PHE A 39 10.72 -5.36 26.21
N ASP A 40 10.77 -6.31 25.26
CA ASP A 40 11.22 -6.04 23.89
C ASP A 40 10.15 -5.33 23.05
N ALA A 41 9.86 -4.09 23.40
CA ALA A 41 8.88 -3.26 22.69
C ALA A 41 9.22 -3.07 21.21
N GLN A 42 10.51 -2.96 20.88
CA GLN A 42 10.97 -2.79 19.50
C GLN A 42 10.72 -4.04 18.66
N GLY A 43 11.07 -5.21 19.19
CA GLY A 43 10.85 -6.49 18.51
C GLY A 43 9.36 -6.75 18.29
N VAL A 44 8.52 -6.53 19.31
CA VAL A 44 7.06 -6.69 19.22
C VAL A 44 6.45 -5.74 18.19
N ALA A 45 6.81 -4.45 18.21
CA ALA A 45 6.30 -3.49 17.23
C ALA A 45 6.74 -3.83 15.79
N GLY A 46 7.98 -4.33 15.60
CA GLY A 46 8.47 -4.83 14.32
C GLY A 46 7.71 -6.06 13.85
N ALA A 47 7.54 -7.06 14.71
CA ALA A 47 6.81 -8.29 14.40
C ALA A 47 5.33 -8.03 14.10
N TYR A 48 4.72 -7.03 14.74
CA TYR A 48 3.37 -6.60 14.41
C TYR A 48 3.26 -6.06 12.97
N ILE A 49 4.19 -5.22 12.54
CA ILE A 49 4.27 -4.76 11.14
C ILE A 49 4.41 -5.95 10.18
N ASP A 50 5.34 -6.85 10.43
CA ASP A 50 5.54 -8.02 9.59
C ASP A 50 4.28 -8.89 9.51
N GLY A 51 3.59 -9.06 10.63
CA GLY A 51 2.33 -9.80 10.70
C GLY A 51 1.22 -9.18 9.85
N ILE A 52 0.98 -7.88 9.93
CA ILE A 52 -0.06 -7.21 9.14
C ILE A 52 0.24 -7.20 7.64
N TYR A 53 1.52 -7.30 7.24
CA TYR A 53 1.93 -7.46 5.85
C TYR A 53 2.04 -8.93 5.40
N ARG A 54 1.51 -9.89 6.19
CA ARG A 54 1.48 -11.31 5.86
C ARG A 54 2.87 -11.95 5.64
N ARG A 55 3.92 -11.39 6.25
CA ARG A 55 5.26 -12.01 6.27
C ARG A 55 5.28 -13.17 7.27
N TRP A 56 4.33 -14.07 7.12
CA TRP A 56 4.06 -15.14 8.07
C TRP A 56 4.97 -16.33 7.88
N THR A 57 5.38 -16.94 8.98
CA THR A 57 5.88 -18.30 8.99
C THR A 57 4.74 -19.29 8.63
N PRO A 58 5.05 -20.53 8.20
CA PRO A 58 4.01 -21.52 7.94
C PRO A 58 3.06 -21.75 9.12
N GLY A 59 3.56 -21.76 10.36
CA GLY A 59 2.74 -21.90 11.56
C GLY A 59 1.80 -20.70 11.80
N GLN A 60 2.29 -19.49 11.54
CA GLN A 60 1.47 -18.29 11.62
C GLN A 60 0.41 -18.27 10.50
N GLN A 61 0.74 -18.73 9.31
CA GLN A 61 -0.22 -18.84 8.21
C GLN A 61 -1.36 -19.81 8.58
N GLU A 62 -1.04 -20.99 9.12
CA GLU A 62 -2.04 -21.96 9.58
C GLU A 62 -2.92 -21.37 10.69
N ARG A 63 -2.34 -20.58 11.60
CA ARG A 63 -3.03 -19.96 12.73
C ARG A 63 -3.93 -18.81 12.33
N TYR A 64 -3.45 -17.88 11.49
CA TYR A 64 -4.13 -16.60 11.23
C TYR A 64 -5.04 -16.61 10.02
N THR A 65 -4.81 -17.46 9.02
CA THR A 65 -5.68 -17.54 7.84
C THR A 65 -7.14 -17.80 8.20
N PRO A 66 -7.47 -18.76 9.10
CA PRO A 66 -8.87 -18.98 9.49
C PRO A 66 -9.52 -17.79 10.19
N ILE A 67 -8.74 -16.96 10.91
CA ILE A 67 -9.27 -15.77 11.60
C ILE A 67 -9.59 -14.68 10.57
N VAL A 68 -8.70 -14.45 9.61
CA VAL A 68 -8.91 -13.46 8.55
C VAL A 68 -10.11 -13.82 7.70
N GLU A 69 -10.22 -15.09 7.26
CA GLU A 69 -11.27 -15.55 6.36
C GLU A 69 -12.62 -15.76 7.09
N GLY A 70 -12.59 -16.24 8.32
CA GLY A 70 -13.80 -16.62 9.06
C GLY A 70 -14.36 -15.54 10.00
N GLN A 71 -13.58 -14.51 10.31
CA GLN A 71 -14.00 -13.43 11.22
C GLN A 71 -13.75 -12.06 10.58
N SER A 72 -12.56 -11.47 10.83
CA SER A 72 -12.19 -10.17 10.27
C SER A 72 -10.69 -9.91 10.40
N GLU A 73 -10.22 -8.94 9.66
CA GLU A 73 -8.86 -8.42 9.80
C GLU A 73 -8.59 -7.81 11.18
N GLY A 74 -9.57 -7.11 11.77
CA GLY A 74 -9.45 -6.57 13.12
C GLY A 74 -9.26 -7.69 14.15
N ALA A 75 -10.04 -8.76 14.07
CA ALA A 75 -9.89 -9.92 14.94
C ALA A 75 -8.50 -10.57 14.80
N PHE A 76 -8.00 -10.71 13.57
CA PHE A 76 -6.65 -11.18 13.33
C PHE A 76 -5.59 -10.28 13.97
N ARG A 77 -5.68 -8.96 13.82
CA ARG A 77 -4.70 -8.02 14.38
C ARG A 77 -4.70 -8.02 15.90
N VAL A 78 -5.87 -8.11 16.52
CA VAL A 78 -5.99 -8.28 17.98
C VAL A 78 -5.33 -9.57 18.42
N GLN A 79 -5.62 -10.70 17.75
CA GLN A 79 -4.99 -11.98 18.06
C GLN A 79 -3.47 -11.95 17.87
N LEU A 80 -2.99 -11.29 16.82
CA LEU A 80 -1.55 -11.12 16.57
C LEU A 80 -0.87 -10.37 17.73
N ILE A 81 -1.49 -9.29 18.25
CA ILE A 81 -0.96 -8.54 19.40
C ILE A 81 -0.91 -9.44 20.63
N LEU A 82 -1.99 -10.18 20.93
CA LEU A 82 -2.01 -11.09 22.07
C LEU A 82 -0.94 -12.16 21.99
N ASP A 83 -0.74 -12.75 20.82
CA ASP A 83 0.30 -13.77 20.59
C ASP A 83 1.71 -13.18 20.77
N LEU A 84 1.96 -11.99 20.25
CA LEU A 84 3.24 -11.31 20.41
C LEU A 84 3.54 -10.91 21.86
N LEU A 85 2.51 -10.55 22.63
CA LEU A 85 2.64 -10.28 24.07
C LEU A 85 2.92 -11.59 24.84
N ALA A 86 2.23 -12.67 24.51
CA ALA A 86 2.47 -13.98 25.14
C ALA A 86 3.88 -14.52 24.85
N GLU A 87 4.45 -14.26 23.67
CA GLU A 87 5.86 -14.58 23.33
C GLU A 87 6.88 -13.84 24.22
N GLN A 88 6.43 -12.79 24.96
CA GLN A 88 7.21 -12.01 25.91
C GLN A 88 6.77 -12.30 27.38
N ASP A 89 6.18 -13.46 27.64
CA ASP A 89 5.68 -13.89 28.96
C ASP A 89 4.56 -12.99 29.56
N ILE A 90 3.83 -12.26 28.71
CA ILE A 90 2.65 -11.46 29.08
C ILE A 90 1.38 -12.25 28.73
N ASP A 91 1.11 -13.31 29.48
CA ASP A 91 -0.02 -14.22 29.23
C ASP A 91 -1.38 -13.67 29.72
N ASP A 92 -1.38 -12.64 30.55
CA ASP A 92 -2.57 -12.02 31.16
C ASP A 92 -3.05 -10.77 30.42
N ALA A 93 -2.48 -10.48 29.26
CA ALA A 93 -2.92 -9.36 28.43
C ALA A 93 -4.39 -9.52 28.04
N SER A 94 -5.19 -8.50 28.31
CA SER A 94 -6.62 -8.54 27.98
C SER A 94 -6.85 -8.27 26.49
N GLU A 95 -7.93 -8.83 25.93
CA GLU A 95 -8.40 -8.49 24.60
C GLU A 95 -8.64 -6.97 24.45
N ALA A 96 -9.15 -6.31 25.52
CA ALA A 96 -9.35 -4.87 25.52
C ALA A 96 -8.03 -4.10 25.30
N THR A 97 -6.95 -4.52 25.97
CA THR A 97 -5.61 -3.96 25.78
C THR A 97 -5.13 -4.12 24.32
N ALA A 98 -5.30 -5.30 23.76
CA ALA A 98 -4.91 -5.56 22.37
C ALA A 98 -5.72 -4.72 21.36
N VAL A 99 -7.01 -4.54 21.60
CA VAL A 99 -7.88 -3.65 20.81
C VAL A 99 -7.42 -2.20 20.90
N GLU A 100 -7.09 -1.70 22.09
CA GLU A 100 -6.59 -0.34 22.28
C GLU A 100 -5.28 -0.11 21.52
N LEU A 101 -4.33 -1.03 21.61
CA LEU A 101 -3.05 -0.96 20.89
C LEU A 101 -3.25 -0.98 19.36
N GLN A 102 -4.13 -1.86 18.87
CA GLN A 102 -4.45 -1.94 17.43
C GLN A 102 -5.10 -0.65 16.92
N LEU A 103 -6.08 -0.11 17.64
CA LEU A 103 -6.75 1.13 17.27
C LEU A 103 -5.81 2.34 17.34
N ALA A 104 -4.93 2.38 18.33
CA ALA A 104 -3.91 3.42 18.43
C ALA A 104 -2.95 3.37 17.24
N PHE A 105 -2.46 2.17 16.90
CA PHE A 105 -1.59 1.99 15.73
C PHE A 105 -2.26 2.45 14.42
N ASP A 106 -3.52 2.06 14.17
CA ASP A 106 -4.23 2.44 12.95
C ASP A 106 -4.47 3.96 12.89
N ARG A 107 -4.86 4.59 14.00
CA ARG A 107 -5.01 6.05 14.11
C ARG A 107 -3.69 6.76 13.80
N ASP A 108 -2.59 6.32 14.43
CA ASP A 108 -1.29 6.97 14.31
C ASP A 108 -0.71 6.81 12.90
N ARG A 109 -0.94 5.65 12.27
CA ARG A 109 -0.60 5.39 10.88
C ARG A 109 -1.37 6.29 9.92
N LEU A 110 -2.70 6.42 10.09
CA LEU A 110 -3.52 7.27 9.24
C LEU A 110 -3.19 8.75 9.42
N SER A 111 -2.86 9.18 10.64
CA SER A 111 -2.47 10.58 10.89
C SER A 111 -1.13 10.97 10.24
N ALA A 112 -0.30 10.00 9.94
CA ALA A 112 0.99 10.18 9.27
C ALA A 112 0.96 9.87 7.77
N PHE A 113 -0.17 9.34 7.27
CA PHE A 113 -0.32 8.96 5.87
C PHE A 113 -0.60 10.19 5.03
N ASP A 114 0.29 10.51 4.09
CA ASP A 114 0.18 11.68 3.23
C ASP A 114 0.87 11.44 1.88
N PHE A 115 0.61 12.29 0.93
CA PHE A 115 1.28 12.30 -0.36
C PHE A 115 2.78 12.58 -0.22
N TYR A 116 3.56 12.00 -1.12
CA TYR A 116 4.94 12.47 -1.30
C TYR A 116 4.96 13.95 -1.70
N PRO A 117 6.01 14.70 -1.28
CA PRO A 117 6.14 16.12 -1.63
C PRO A 117 6.04 16.35 -3.14
N GLY A 118 5.18 17.30 -3.54
CA GLY A 118 4.98 17.69 -4.94
C GLY A 118 4.00 16.81 -5.74
N ILE A 119 3.52 15.70 -5.19
CA ILE A 119 2.55 14.83 -5.90
C ILE A 119 1.20 15.52 -6.08
N VAL A 120 0.70 16.27 -5.10
CA VAL A 120 -0.57 16.99 -5.24
C VAL A 120 -0.53 17.99 -6.41
N ASP A 121 0.56 18.76 -6.52
CA ASP A 121 0.76 19.68 -7.64
C ASP A 121 0.86 18.94 -8.97
N PHE A 122 1.57 17.81 -9.00
CA PHE A 122 1.65 16.95 -10.18
C PHE A 122 0.26 16.44 -10.61
N LEU A 123 -0.56 15.92 -9.69
CA LEU A 123 -1.90 15.42 -10.00
C LEU A 123 -2.78 16.55 -10.55
N ALA A 124 -2.72 17.77 -9.97
CA ALA A 124 -3.46 18.92 -10.45
C ALA A 124 -3.08 19.33 -11.89
N GLU A 125 -1.80 19.23 -12.26
CA GLU A 125 -1.34 19.49 -13.63
C GLU A 125 -1.65 18.32 -14.58
N ALA A 126 -1.42 17.08 -14.14
CA ALA A 126 -1.67 15.89 -14.94
C ALA A 126 -3.15 15.73 -15.31
N ARG A 127 -4.07 16.04 -14.39
CA ARG A 127 -5.54 15.97 -14.61
C ARG A 127 -6.04 16.90 -15.73
N LYS A 128 -5.28 17.94 -16.09
CA LYS A 128 -5.62 18.80 -17.25
C LYS A 128 -5.37 18.12 -18.59
N LEU A 129 -4.57 17.05 -18.61
CA LEU A 129 -4.05 16.43 -19.82
C LEU A 129 -4.47 14.95 -19.96
N PHE A 130 -4.71 14.29 -18.83
CA PHE A 130 -4.96 12.85 -18.74
C PHE A 130 -6.16 12.58 -17.84
N THR A 131 -6.85 11.47 -18.10
CA THR A 131 -7.73 10.85 -17.09
C THR A 131 -6.86 10.13 -16.07
N LEU A 132 -7.04 10.47 -14.80
CA LEU A 132 -6.28 9.88 -13.68
C LEU A 132 -7.08 8.78 -13.02
N VAL A 133 -6.54 7.57 -12.98
CA VAL A 133 -7.16 6.40 -12.33
C VAL A 133 -6.19 5.86 -11.29
N VAL A 134 -6.55 5.92 -10.02
CA VAL A 134 -5.78 5.23 -8.98
C VAL A 134 -6.24 3.77 -8.90
N ILE A 135 -5.27 2.84 -8.87
CA ILE A 135 -5.50 1.40 -8.71
C ILE A 135 -4.66 0.93 -7.54
N THR A 136 -5.28 0.70 -6.38
CA THR A 136 -4.58 0.28 -5.17
C THR A 136 -5.01 -1.11 -4.73
N ASN A 137 -4.05 -2.00 -4.45
CA ASN A 137 -4.30 -3.31 -3.86
C ASN A 137 -4.60 -3.18 -2.36
N GLY A 138 -5.27 -4.17 -1.81
CA GLY A 138 -5.56 -4.27 -0.40
C GLY A 138 -7.06 -4.24 -0.09
N PRO A 139 -7.41 -4.66 1.13
CA PRO A 139 -8.81 -4.76 1.54
C PRO A 139 -9.44 -3.39 1.80
N GLU A 140 -10.74 -3.31 1.61
CA GLU A 140 -11.54 -2.08 1.81
C GLU A 140 -11.26 -1.40 3.14
N TYR A 141 -11.32 -2.16 4.23
CA TYR A 141 -11.14 -1.62 5.58
C TYR A 141 -9.79 -0.90 5.78
N SER A 142 -8.77 -1.23 4.99
CA SER A 142 -7.45 -0.59 5.02
C SER A 142 -7.34 0.56 4.03
N GLN A 143 -7.88 0.41 2.82
CA GLN A 143 -7.66 1.38 1.75
C GLN A 143 -8.68 2.54 1.79
N ILE A 144 -9.94 2.29 2.17
CA ILE A 144 -10.95 3.36 2.28
C ILE A 144 -10.51 4.45 3.26
N PRO A 145 -10.08 4.13 4.52
CA PRO A 145 -9.62 5.18 5.44
C PRO A 145 -8.42 5.99 4.93
N LYS A 146 -7.50 5.35 4.19
CA LYS A 146 -6.37 6.05 3.57
C LYS A 146 -6.83 7.02 2.48
N VAL A 147 -7.69 6.55 1.57
CA VAL A 147 -8.28 7.38 0.50
C VAL A 147 -9.00 8.59 1.07
N GLU A 148 -9.77 8.39 2.14
CA GLU A 148 -10.52 9.45 2.81
C GLU A 148 -9.59 10.43 3.55
N SER A 149 -8.57 9.93 4.26
CA SER A 149 -7.67 10.78 5.07
C SER A 149 -6.90 11.82 4.25
N ILE A 150 -6.55 11.48 3.00
CA ILE A 150 -5.84 12.38 2.08
C ILE A 150 -6.75 13.04 1.05
N HIS A 151 -8.07 12.85 1.16
CA HIS A 151 -9.05 13.38 0.19
C HIS A 151 -8.71 13.03 -1.27
N LEU A 152 -8.23 11.78 -1.52
CA LEU A 152 -7.73 11.38 -2.83
C LEU A 152 -8.71 11.62 -3.97
N ALA A 153 -10.02 11.49 -3.72
CA ALA A 153 -11.06 11.73 -4.72
C ALA A 153 -11.10 13.17 -5.26
N ASP A 154 -10.56 14.17 -4.52
CA ASP A 154 -10.48 15.55 -5.00
C ASP A 154 -9.36 15.72 -6.04
N HIS A 155 -8.40 14.81 -6.09
CA HIS A 155 -7.19 14.91 -6.90
C HIS A 155 -7.21 14.04 -8.17
N VAL A 156 -8.07 13.02 -8.26
CA VAL A 156 -8.12 12.07 -9.37
C VAL A 156 -9.54 11.88 -9.92
N ASP A 157 -9.69 11.25 -11.08
CA ASP A 157 -10.99 11.06 -11.72
C ASP A 157 -11.67 9.77 -11.25
N HIS A 158 -10.87 8.72 -11.02
CA HIS A 158 -11.38 7.41 -10.60
C HIS A 158 -10.43 6.75 -9.59
N ILE A 159 -11.03 5.96 -8.70
CA ILE A 159 -10.29 5.14 -7.71
C ILE A 159 -10.83 3.71 -7.79
N ILE A 160 -9.93 2.74 -7.94
CA ILE A 160 -10.23 1.31 -7.91
C ILE A 160 -9.48 0.72 -6.72
N ILE A 161 -10.23 0.18 -5.76
CA ILE A 161 -9.68 -0.53 -4.59
C ILE A 161 -9.77 -2.02 -4.87
N GLY A 162 -8.63 -2.71 -4.90
CA GLY A 162 -8.54 -4.11 -5.25
C GLY A 162 -9.42 -5.03 -4.38
N GLY A 163 -9.62 -4.68 -3.10
CA GLY A 163 -10.53 -5.42 -2.21
C GLY A 163 -12.00 -5.37 -2.59
N GLN A 164 -12.40 -4.45 -3.48
CA GLN A 164 -13.76 -4.33 -4.03
C GLN A 164 -13.94 -5.07 -5.36
N GLU A 165 -12.82 -5.58 -5.90
CA GLU A 165 -12.81 -6.23 -7.20
C GLU A 165 -12.69 -7.76 -7.05
N PRO A 166 -13.19 -8.53 -8.02
CA PRO A 166 -13.01 -9.99 -8.03
C PRO A 166 -11.55 -10.41 -8.01
N GLU A 167 -10.67 -9.63 -8.63
CA GLU A 167 -9.23 -9.86 -8.71
C GLU A 167 -8.45 -8.54 -8.57
N GLN A 168 -7.35 -8.59 -7.81
CA GLN A 168 -6.45 -7.44 -7.62
C GLN A 168 -5.33 -7.43 -8.65
N LYS A 169 -4.52 -6.35 -8.71
CA LYS A 169 -3.25 -6.37 -9.46
C LYS A 169 -2.39 -7.57 -9.02
N PRO A 170 -1.79 -8.33 -9.94
CA PRO A 170 -1.53 -8.03 -11.36
C PRO A 170 -2.60 -8.57 -12.34
N ALA A 171 -3.80 -8.94 -11.87
CA ALA A 171 -4.83 -9.48 -12.76
C ALA A 171 -5.21 -8.45 -13.84
N ARG A 172 -5.34 -8.95 -15.09
CA ARG A 172 -5.66 -8.11 -16.23
C ARG A 172 -7.00 -7.40 -16.10
N ALA A 173 -7.99 -8.05 -15.47
CA ALA A 173 -9.34 -7.53 -15.32
C ALA A 173 -9.41 -6.15 -14.66
N ILE A 174 -8.58 -5.89 -13.63
CA ILE A 174 -8.56 -4.59 -12.94
C ILE A 174 -8.01 -3.46 -13.84
N PHE A 175 -7.04 -3.78 -14.70
CA PHE A 175 -6.50 -2.83 -15.69
C PHE A 175 -7.49 -2.59 -16.85
N GLU A 176 -8.22 -3.63 -17.30
CA GLU A 176 -9.29 -3.48 -18.29
C GLU A 176 -10.41 -2.58 -17.77
N LYS A 177 -10.77 -2.70 -16.47
CA LYS A 177 -11.70 -1.78 -15.81
C LYS A 177 -11.18 -0.34 -15.85
N ALA A 178 -9.90 -0.12 -15.55
CA ALA A 178 -9.28 1.21 -15.57
C ALA A 178 -9.27 1.80 -17.00
N LEU A 179 -8.95 1.00 -18.03
CA LEU A 179 -9.02 1.40 -19.45
C LEU A 179 -10.45 1.80 -19.84
N GLY A 180 -11.45 1.03 -19.37
CA GLY A 180 -12.86 1.34 -19.60
C GLY A 180 -13.29 2.67 -18.96
N LEU A 181 -12.87 2.93 -17.70
CA LEU A 181 -13.14 4.19 -16.99
C LEU A 181 -12.48 5.38 -17.69
N ALA A 182 -11.25 5.20 -18.18
CA ALA A 182 -10.51 6.24 -18.89
C ALA A 182 -10.91 6.38 -20.36
N ASN A 183 -11.76 5.49 -20.89
CA ASN A 183 -12.17 5.44 -22.29
C ASN A 183 -10.96 5.52 -23.25
N CYS A 184 -9.96 4.67 -23.03
CA CYS A 184 -8.73 4.64 -23.81
C CYS A 184 -8.26 3.20 -24.09
N GLU A 185 -7.36 3.06 -25.07
CA GLU A 185 -6.70 1.81 -25.40
C GLU A 185 -5.41 1.65 -24.55
N ALA A 186 -4.95 0.41 -24.38
CA ALA A 186 -3.76 0.11 -23.56
C ALA A 186 -2.51 0.93 -23.94
N HIS A 187 -2.26 1.13 -25.24
CA HIS A 187 -1.13 1.92 -25.74
C HIS A 187 -1.26 3.44 -25.53
N GLU A 188 -2.42 3.90 -25.06
CA GLU A 188 -2.71 5.30 -24.73
C GLU A 188 -2.64 5.56 -23.20
N ALA A 189 -2.31 4.53 -22.41
CA ALA A 189 -2.19 4.60 -20.95
C ALA A 189 -0.76 4.30 -20.49
N ILE A 190 -0.40 4.91 -19.36
CA ILE A 190 0.79 4.58 -18.57
C ILE A 190 0.33 4.14 -17.19
N HIS A 191 0.93 3.07 -16.65
CA HIS A 191 0.77 2.69 -15.25
C HIS A 191 2.06 2.95 -14.48
N VAL A 192 1.95 3.67 -13.36
CA VAL A 192 3.05 4.00 -12.43
C VAL A 192 2.81 3.27 -11.12
N GLY A 193 3.80 2.51 -10.65
CA GLY A 193 3.71 1.80 -9.37
C GLY A 193 5.05 1.33 -8.86
N ASP A 194 5.12 0.94 -7.58
CA ASP A 194 6.37 0.55 -6.91
C ASP A 194 6.61 -0.98 -6.91
N SER A 195 5.59 -1.79 -7.15
CA SER A 195 5.67 -3.25 -7.09
C SER A 195 5.92 -3.89 -8.46
N LEU A 196 7.07 -4.56 -8.62
CA LEU A 196 7.34 -5.34 -9.84
C LEU A 196 6.28 -6.44 -10.05
N ALA A 197 5.89 -7.13 -8.98
CA ALA A 197 5.00 -8.29 -9.05
C ALA A 197 3.53 -7.94 -9.32
N THR A 198 3.10 -6.74 -8.94
CA THR A 198 1.69 -6.34 -9.08
C THR A 198 1.50 -5.24 -10.13
N ASP A 199 2.25 -4.15 -10.04
CA ASP A 199 2.08 -3.00 -10.93
C ASP A 199 2.71 -3.26 -12.29
N ILE A 200 4.00 -3.61 -12.29
CA ILE A 200 4.74 -3.76 -13.54
C ILE A 200 4.31 -5.01 -14.29
N ALA A 201 4.12 -6.12 -13.57
CA ALA A 201 3.56 -7.35 -14.14
C ALA A 201 2.17 -7.13 -14.71
N GLY A 202 1.29 -6.44 -13.98
CA GLY A 202 -0.08 -6.17 -14.40
C GLY A 202 -0.16 -5.25 -15.61
N ALA A 203 0.63 -4.18 -15.65
CA ALA A 203 0.76 -3.30 -16.80
C ALA A 203 1.26 -4.06 -18.04
N HIS A 204 2.33 -4.87 -17.88
CA HIS A 204 2.87 -5.71 -18.95
C HIS A 204 1.81 -6.68 -19.51
N ASN A 205 1.13 -7.42 -18.63
CA ASN A 205 0.07 -8.37 -19.03
C ASN A 205 -1.11 -7.70 -19.72
N SER A 206 -1.29 -6.41 -19.50
CA SER A 206 -2.38 -5.61 -20.08
C SER A 206 -1.95 -4.79 -21.31
N GLY A 207 -0.68 -4.86 -21.71
CA GLY A 207 -0.14 -4.10 -22.85
C GLY A 207 -0.01 -2.59 -22.58
N ILE A 208 0.05 -2.20 -21.30
CA ILE A 208 0.16 -0.82 -20.83
C ILE A 208 1.62 -0.50 -20.57
N THR A 209 2.08 0.71 -20.96
CA THR A 209 3.44 1.17 -20.66
C THR A 209 3.61 1.31 -19.15
N SER A 210 4.66 0.68 -18.60
CA SER A 210 4.93 0.68 -17.16
C SER A 210 6.03 1.65 -16.76
N VAL A 211 5.84 2.32 -15.61
CA VAL A 211 6.86 3.11 -14.92
C VAL A 211 7.03 2.53 -13.52
N TRP A 212 8.22 2.04 -13.22
CA TRP A 212 8.55 1.49 -11.92
C TRP A 212 9.15 2.55 -10.99
N VAL A 213 8.57 2.73 -9.81
CA VAL A 213 9.12 3.53 -8.73
C VAL A 213 9.99 2.62 -7.86
N GLN A 214 11.30 2.66 -8.07
CA GLN A 214 12.23 1.64 -7.55
C GLN A 214 12.51 1.74 -6.04
N HIS A 215 12.55 2.94 -5.46
CA HIS A 215 12.85 3.17 -4.04
C HIS A 215 14.12 2.47 -3.53
N GLN A 216 15.17 2.36 -4.26
CA GLN A 216 16.39 1.61 -3.90
C GLN A 216 16.22 0.08 -3.81
N GLN A 217 15.09 -0.48 -4.22
CA GLN A 217 14.92 -1.93 -4.32
C GLN A 217 15.74 -2.46 -5.51
N PRO A 218 16.43 -3.60 -5.36
CA PRO A 218 17.06 -4.23 -6.51
C PRO A 218 16.01 -4.74 -7.50
N LEU A 219 16.34 -4.71 -8.80
CA LEU A 219 15.51 -5.40 -9.79
C LEU A 219 15.54 -6.91 -9.49
N ASP A 220 14.37 -7.49 -9.28
CA ASP A 220 14.24 -8.92 -9.11
C ASP A 220 14.28 -9.63 -10.46
N ALA A 221 15.46 -10.13 -10.80
CA ALA A 221 15.69 -10.83 -12.06
C ALA A 221 14.91 -12.16 -12.17
N GLU A 222 14.52 -12.76 -11.05
CA GLU A 222 13.77 -14.03 -11.04
C GLU A 222 12.33 -13.84 -11.53
N LEU A 223 11.78 -12.66 -11.36
CA LEU A 223 10.44 -12.33 -11.88
C LEU A 223 10.41 -12.24 -13.42
N GLY A 224 11.56 -12.05 -14.07
CA GLY A 224 11.60 -11.93 -15.53
C GLY A 224 10.84 -10.73 -16.11
N ILE A 225 10.50 -9.74 -15.28
CA ILE A 225 9.69 -8.58 -15.62
C ILE A 225 10.59 -7.36 -15.72
N ASN A 226 10.56 -6.69 -16.87
CA ASN A 226 11.31 -5.47 -17.09
C ASN A 226 10.34 -4.30 -17.22
N PRO A 227 10.46 -3.25 -16.37
CA PRO A 227 9.70 -2.02 -16.54
C PRO A 227 10.10 -1.31 -17.85
N ALA A 228 9.15 -0.64 -18.50
CA ALA A 228 9.46 0.18 -19.68
C ALA A 228 10.29 1.41 -19.29
N HIS A 229 9.99 1.99 -18.14
CA HIS A 229 10.72 3.11 -17.53
C HIS A 229 10.90 2.87 -16.03
N THR A 230 11.94 3.50 -15.46
CA THR A 230 12.22 3.43 -14.02
C THR A 230 12.54 4.83 -13.49
N VAL A 231 11.97 5.16 -12.34
CA VAL A 231 12.35 6.32 -11.51
C VAL A 231 12.82 5.81 -10.15
N LEU A 232 13.76 6.49 -9.54
CA LEU A 232 14.31 6.07 -8.25
C LEU A 232 13.43 6.51 -7.08
N HIS A 233 12.68 7.60 -7.28
CA HIS A 233 11.84 8.21 -6.24
C HIS A 233 10.58 8.83 -6.86
N PRO A 234 9.42 8.86 -6.15
CA PRO A 234 8.19 9.50 -6.63
C PRO A 234 8.34 10.93 -7.11
N ALA A 235 9.26 11.70 -6.54
CA ALA A 235 9.55 13.08 -6.98
C ALA A 235 10.01 13.18 -8.45
N GLU A 236 10.44 12.09 -9.08
CA GLU A 236 10.89 12.05 -10.48
C GLU A 236 9.74 11.78 -11.45
N ILE A 237 8.59 11.27 -10.95
CA ILE A 237 7.41 10.95 -11.78
C ILE A 237 6.98 12.15 -12.65
N PRO A 238 6.84 13.38 -12.11
CA PRO A 238 6.36 14.52 -12.90
C PRO A 238 7.26 14.85 -14.09
N ALA A 239 8.57 14.69 -13.95
CA ALA A 239 9.53 14.97 -15.01
C ALA A 239 9.43 13.92 -16.12
N LEU A 240 9.40 12.63 -15.76
CA LEU A 240 9.29 11.53 -16.71
C LEU A 240 7.96 11.58 -17.49
N ILE A 241 6.82 11.83 -16.82
CA ILE A 241 5.53 11.89 -17.50
C ILE A 241 5.48 13.03 -18.51
N ARG A 242 6.09 14.20 -18.21
CA ARG A 242 6.21 15.29 -19.18
C ARG A 242 7.06 14.91 -20.39
N GLU A 243 8.15 14.18 -20.21
CA GLU A 243 8.99 13.68 -21.30
C GLU A 243 8.20 12.73 -22.22
N LEU A 244 7.49 11.75 -21.62
CA LEU A 244 6.70 10.76 -22.36
C LEU A 244 5.48 11.34 -23.08
N GLN A 245 5.00 12.49 -22.67
CA GLN A 245 3.91 13.19 -23.37
C GLN A 245 4.38 13.84 -24.68
N HIS A 246 5.65 14.25 -24.77
CA HIS A 246 6.19 15.01 -25.90
C HIS A 246 6.99 14.15 -26.89
N GLY A 247 7.29 12.91 -26.55
CA GLY A 247 7.95 11.93 -27.43
C GLY A 247 6.96 11.10 -28.23
#